data_887c79762cb035a0015a311271ec1a2e
#
_entry.id   887c79762cb035a0015a311271ec1a2e
#
_cell.length_a   1.000
_cell.length_b   1.000
_cell.length_c   1.000
_cell.angle_alpha   90.00
_cell.angle_beta   90.00
_cell.angle_gamma   90.00
#
_symmetry.space_group_name_H-M   'P 1'
#
loop_
_entity.id
_entity.type
_entity.pdbx_description
1 polymer ?
#
loop_
_entity_poly.entity_id
_entity_poly.type
_entity_poly.pdbx_seq_one_letter_code
_entity_poly.pdbx_strand_id
1 'polypeptide(L)'
;MKMEHFDASLSTYFKAWLGTRDPRVKGWFLLDNYIPTFVCSILYLLIVWLGPKYMKTRQPFSCRGILVVYNLGLTLLSLYMFCEXXXXXXXXXXXXXXXXXXXXXXXXXXIIRVLWWYYFSKLIEFMDTFFFILRKNNHQITVLHVYHHASMFNIWWFVMNWVPCGHSSVCADHHPDHLRGHLAVCLPSWVAVFPDWIPDFSDCPLHKLLHS
;
A
#
# COMPACT_ATOMS: atom_id res chain seq x y z
N MET A 1 8.66 -22.42 18.34
CA MET A 1 8.71 -23.68 17.60
C MET A 1 7.43 -23.94 16.78
N LYS A 2 6.23 -24.00 17.38
CA LYS A 2 4.97 -24.22 16.63
C LYS A 2 4.66 -23.08 15.64
N MET A 3 4.94 -21.83 16.01
CA MET A 3 4.65 -20.66 15.18
C MET A 3 5.59 -20.56 13.97
N GLU A 4 6.85 -20.88 14.15
CA GLU A 4 7.85 -20.92 13.06
C GLU A 4 7.50 -22.00 12.04
N HIS A 5 7.04 -23.17 12.50
CA HIS A 5 6.63 -24.26 11.63
C HIS A 5 5.39 -23.87 10.79
N PHE A 6 4.44 -23.17 11.42
CA PHE A 6 3.23 -22.67 10.73
C PHE A 6 3.61 -21.63 9.68
N ASP A 7 4.50 -20.71 10.01
CA ASP A 7 4.98 -19.68 9.10
C ASP A 7 5.72 -20.28 7.90
N ALA A 8 6.55 -21.30 8.15
CA ALA A 8 7.28 -22.02 7.09
C ALA A 8 6.30 -22.73 6.14
N SER A 9 5.26 -23.36 6.70
CA SER A 9 4.22 -24.04 5.90
C SER A 9 3.45 -23.04 5.05
N LEU A 10 3.07 -21.90 5.63
CA LEU A 10 2.36 -20.84 4.95
C LEU A 10 3.20 -20.26 3.81
N SER A 11 4.48 -20.02 4.06
CA SER A 11 5.41 -19.48 3.04
C SER A 11 5.62 -20.48 1.89
N THR A 12 5.66 -21.77 2.20
CA THR A 12 5.75 -22.84 1.18
C THR A 12 4.48 -22.86 0.32
N TYR A 13 3.32 -22.74 0.96
CA TYR A 13 2.03 -22.68 0.26
C TYR A 13 1.97 -21.49 -0.69
N PHE A 14 2.34 -20.30 -0.20
CA PHE A 14 2.36 -19.09 -1.04
C PHE A 14 3.36 -19.23 -2.19
N LYS A 15 4.53 -19.83 -1.93
CA LYS A 15 5.54 -20.06 -2.97
C LYS A 15 5.01 -20.99 -4.07
N ALA A 16 4.24 -22.01 -3.69
CA ALA A 16 3.65 -22.95 -4.66
C ALA A 16 2.61 -22.28 -5.55
N TRP A 17 1.84 -21.32 -5.02
CA TRP A 17 0.74 -20.66 -5.74
C TRP A 17 1.16 -19.38 -6.44
N LEU A 18 2.01 -18.57 -5.82
CA LEU A 18 2.36 -17.22 -6.28
C LEU A 18 3.80 -17.12 -6.81
N GLY A 19 4.57 -18.21 -6.70
CA GLY A 19 5.98 -18.21 -7.10
C GLY A 19 6.90 -17.65 -6.01
N THR A 20 8.13 -17.36 -6.38
CA THR A 20 9.14 -16.86 -5.45
C THR A 20 8.87 -15.40 -5.09
N ARG A 21 9.00 -15.09 -3.82
CA ARG A 21 8.90 -13.72 -3.31
C ARG A 21 10.07 -12.87 -3.82
N ASP A 22 9.82 -11.59 -3.97
CA ASP A 22 10.85 -10.63 -4.36
C ASP A 22 11.92 -10.56 -3.24
N PRO A 23 13.19 -10.87 -3.55
CA PRO A 23 14.25 -10.83 -2.53
C PRO A 23 14.56 -9.43 -2.00
N ARG A 24 14.18 -8.39 -2.74
CA ARG A 24 14.48 -7.00 -2.38
C ARG A 24 13.69 -6.50 -1.17
N VAL A 25 12.53 -7.13 -0.87
CA VAL A 25 11.69 -6.76 0.28
C VAL A 25 12.02 -7.57 1.53
N LYS A 26 12.96 -8.51 1.44
CA LYS A 26 13.37 -9.34 2.57
C LYS A 26 14.00 -8.46 3.67
N GLY A 27 13.59 -8.67 4.91
CA GLY A 27 14.06 -7.90 6.06
C GLY A 27 13.30 -6.59 6.28
N TRP A 28 12.32 -6.27 5.43
CA TRP A 28 11.53 -5.05 5.59
C TRP A 28 10.45 -5.25 6.65
N PHE A 29 10.21 -4.23 7.45
CA PHE A 29 9.25 -4.27 8.55
C PHE A 29 7.86 -4.69 8.06
N LEU A 30 7.28 -5.69 8.69
CA LEU A 30 5.96 -6.29 8.41
C LEU A 30 5.87 -7.07 7.10
N LEU A 31 6.95 -7.17 6.29
CA LEU A 31 6.87 -7.86 5.00
C LEU A 31 7.37 -9.31 5.05
N ASP A 32 8.28 -9.65 6.00
CA ASP A 32 8.90 -10.98 6.04
C ASP A 32 7.86 -12.09 6.27
N ASN A 33 6.88 -11.85 7.14
CA ASN A 33 5.84 -12.81 7.51
C ASN A 33 4.47 -12.22 7.30
N TYR A 34 3.52 -13.04 6.87
CA TYR A 34 2.12 -12.65 6.75
C TYR A 34 1.41 -12.56 8.11
N ILE A 35 1.88 -13.33 9.09
CA ILE A 35 1.21 -13.45 10.40
C ILE A 35 0.96 -12.09 11.06
N PRO A 36 1.95 -11.16 11.15
CA PRO A 36 1.68 -9.85 11.77
C PRO A 36 0.58 -9.06 11.05
N THR A 37 0.56 -9.08 9.71
CA THR A 37 -0.48 -8.41 8.90
C THR A 37 -1.85 -9.00 9.20
N PHE A 38 -1.94 -10.33 9.23
CA PHE A 38 -3.18 -11.05 9.56
C PHE A 38 -3.65 -10.72 10.98
N VAL A 39 -2.74 -10.78 11.97
CA VAL A 39 -3.07 -10.47 13.38
C VAL A 39 -3.57 -9.03 13.52
N CYS A 40 -2.90 -8.06 12.87
CA CYS A 40 -3.34 -6.66 12.88
C CYS A 40 -4.74 -6.52 12.29
N SER A 41 -5.04 -7.26 11.21
CA SER A 41 -6.37 -7.24 10.59
C SER A 41 -7.44 -7.81 11.52
N ILE A 42 -7.14 -8.93 12.20
CA ILE A 42 -8.07 -9.54 13.17
C ILE A 42 -8.30 -8.58 14.35
N LEU A 43 -7.23 -7.97 14.88
CA LEU A 43 -7.35 -6.99 15.97
C LEU A 43 -8.19 -5.79 15.54
N TYR A 44 -8.00 -5.32 14.30
CA TYR A 44 -8.81 -4.23 13.74
C TYR A 44 -10.30 -4.62 13.73
N LEU A 45 -10.63 -5.82 13.21
CA LEU A 45 -12.02 -6.29 13.14
C LEU A 45 -12.63 -6.45 14.54
N LEU A 46 -11.84 -6.95 15.51
CA LEU A 46 -12.27 -7.08 16.91
C LEU A 46 -12.59 -5.70 17.51
N ILE A 47 -11.76 -4.71 17.22
CA ILE A 47 -11.94 -3.33 17.69
C ILE A 47 -13.22 -2.72 17.08
N VAL A 48 -13.43 -2.95 15.78
CA VAL A 48 -14.66 -2.49 15.09
C VAL A 48 -15.91 -3.10 15.75
N TRP A 49 -15.82 -4.38 16.14
CA TRP A 49 -16.96 -5.10 16.75
C TRP A 49 -17.16 -4.74 18.22
N LEU A 50 -16.09 -4.69 19.02
CA LEU A 50 -16.17 -4.49 20.47
C LEU A 50 -16.16 -3.01 20.86
N GLY A 51 -15.47 -2.17 20.10
CA GLY A 51 -15.26 -0.76 20.43
C GLY A 51 -16.55 0.02 20.64
N PRO A 52 -17.52 -0.03 19.71
CA PRO A 52 -18.79 0.67 19.92
C PRO A 52 -19.55 0.16 21.14
N LYS A 53 -19.47 -1.15 21.43
CA LYS A 53 -20.10 -1.75 22.62
C LYS A 53 -19.47 -1.20 23.90
N TYR A 54 -18.12 -1.15 23.93
CA TYR A 54 -17.36 -0.62 25.06
C TYR A 54 -17.68 0.86 25.30
N MET A 55 -17.81 1.63 24.22
CA MET A 55 -18.07 3.07 24.30
C MET A 55 -19.54 3.39 24.60
N LYS A 56 -20.45 2.40 24.59
CA LYS A 56 -21.90 2.63 24.74
C LYS A 56 -22.21 3.43 26.01
N THR A 57 -21.60 3.07 27.15
CA THR A 57 -21.84 3.66 28.47
C THR A 57 -20.85 4.79 28.82
N ARG A 58 -19.89 5.10 27.93
CA ARG A 58 -18.84 6.11 28.19
C ARG A 58 -19.16 7.41 27.47
N GLN A 59 -18.58 8.51 27.95
CA GLN A 59 -18.67 9.80 27.27
C GLN A 59 -17.76 9.82 26.03
N PRO A 60 -18.15 10.51 24.95
CA PRO A 60 -17.29 10.63 23.79
C PRO A 60 -16.02 11.42 24.11
N PHE A 61 -14.90 10.98 23.58
CA PHE A 61 -13.61 11.65 23.76
C PHE A 61 -13.46 12.78 22.74
N SER A 62 -12.98 13.93 23.21
CA SER A 62 -12.61 15.04 22.33
C SER A 62 -11.19 14.79 21.81
N CYS A 63 -11.09 14.26 20.59
CA CYS A 63 -9.81 13.92 19.97
C CYS A 63 -9.33 14.98 18.98
N ARG A 64 -9.81 16.25 19.10
CA ARG A 64 -9.57 17.30 18.08
C ARG A 64 -8.10 17.54 17.81
N GLY A 65 -7.30 17.75 18.87
CA GLY A 65 -5.85 18.00 18.72
C GLY A 65 -5.11 16.83 18.10
N ILE A 66 -5.42 15.62 18.58
CA ILE A 66 -4.81 14.38 18.06
C ILE A 66 -5.17 14.21 16.58
N LEU A 67 -6.44 14.47 16.23
CA LEU A 67 -6.92 14.35 14.84
C LEU A 67 -6.21 15.35 13.91
N VAL A 68 -5.98 16.58 14.38
CA VAL A 68 -5.26 17.58 13.57
C VAL A 68 -3.82 17.08 13.29
N VAL A 69 -3.11 16.62 14.32
CA VAL A 69 -1.74 16.10 14.17
C VAL A 69 -1.73 14.85 13.27
N TYR A 70 -2.67 13.94 13.51
CA TYR A 70 -2.81 12.70 12.73
C TYR A 70 -3.07 13.00 11.24
N ASN A 71 -4.06 13.86 10.94
CA ASN A 71 -4.41 14.20 9.56
C ASN A 71 -3.27 14.95 8.88
N LEU A 72 -2.60 15.86 9.61
CA LEU A 72 -1.41 16.55 9.11
C LEU A 72 -0.31 15.56 8.77
N GLY A 73 -0.06 14.60 9.68
CA GLY A 73 0.94 13.54 9.46
C GLY A 73 0.65 12.70 8.22
N LEU A 74 -0.61 12.26 8.04
CA LEU A 74 -1.02 11.50 6.86
C LEU A 74 -0.91 12.35 5.59
N THR A 75 -1.29 13.63 5.66
CA THR A 75 -1.17 14.56 4.52
C THR A 75 0.30 14.72 4.11
N LEU A 76 1.19 14.94 5.09
CA LEU A 76 2.64 15.06 4.83
C LEU A 76 3.22 13.76 4.27
N LEU A 77 2.78 12.61 4.80
CA LEU A 77 3.20 11.30 4.28
C LEU A 77 2.72 11.12 2.83
N SER A 78 1.47 11.49 2.52
CA SER A 78 0.93 11.42 1.17
C SER A 78 1.69 12.35 0.22
N LEU A 79 2.00 13.58 0.68
CA LEU A 79 2.80 14.53 -0.08
C LEU A 79 4.21 13.99 -0.35
N TYR A 80 4.85 13.41 0.66
CA TYR A 80 6.15 12.76 0.53
C TYR A 80 6.10 11.66 -0.54
N MET A 81 5.12 10.76 -0.43
CA MET A 81 4.96 9.66 -1.40
C MET A 81 4.70 10.19 -2.81
N PHE A 82 3.92 11.24 -2.93
CA PHE A 82 3.63 11.90 -4.21
C PHE A 82 4.92 12.50 -4.81
N CYS A 83 5.67 13.24 -4.04
CA CYS A 83 6.92 13.85 -4.50
C CYS A 83 7.95 12.78 -4.93
N GLU A 84 8.05 11.75 -4.14
CA GLU A 84 8.90 10.58 -4.50
C GLU A 84 8.45 9.90 -5.79
N UNK A 85 7.27 9.77 -5.93
CA UNK A 85 6.73 9.12 -7.09
C UNK A 85 6.89 9.96 -8.31
N UNK A 86 6.85 11.28 -8.09
CA UNK A 86 7.12 12.22 -9.15
C UNK A 86 8.58 12.29 -9.53
N UNK A 87 9.44 12.05 -8.54
CA UNK A 87 10.82 11.92 -8.79
C UNK A 87 11.23 10.61 -9.41
N UNK A 88 10.63 9.63 -9.17
CA UNK A 88 10.87 8.35 -9.73
C UNK A 88 10.39 8.25 -11.17
N UNK A 89 9.29 8.89 -11.38
CA UNK A 89 8.80 8.97 -12.74
C UNK A 89 9.68 9.82 -13.65
N UNK A 90 10.23 10.81 -13.10
CA UNK A 90 11.14 11.69 -13.81
C UNK A 90 12.52 11.05 -14.00
N UNK A 91 12.90 10.29 -13.09
CA UNK A 91 14.11 9.55 -13.19
C UNK A 91 14.00 8.38 -14.13
N UNK A 92 12.96 7.87 -14.17
CA UNK A 92 12.73 6.76 -15.06
C UNK A 92 12.67 7.19 -16.53
N UNK A 93 12.13 8.23 -16.68
CA UNK A 93 12.11 8.84 -18.01
C UNK A 93 13.49 9.31 -18.46
N UNK A 94 14.22 9.68 -17.61
CA UNK A 94 15.56 10.08 -17.90
C UNK A 94 16.52 8.91 -18.05
N UNK A 95 16.28 7.94 -17.40
CA UNK A 95 17.09 6.73 -17.46
C UNK A 95 16.82 5.90 -18.73
N UNK A 96 15.62 6.07 -19.08
CA UNK A 96 15.25 5.41 -20.31
C UNK A 96 15.94 6.02 -21.53
N UNK A 97 16.17 7.12 -21.39
CA UNK A 97 16.88 7.81 -22.46
C UNK A 97 18.38 7.61 -22.45
N UNK A 98 18.86 7.32 -21.37
CA UNK A 98 20.29 7.10 -21.30
C UNK A 98 20.75 5.67 -21.18
N UNK A 99 20.16 4.78 -21.43
CA UNK A 99 20.49 3.42 -21.42
C UNK A 99 21.34 2.91 -20.26
N UNK A 100 21.13 3.53 -19.18
CA UNK A 100 21.86 3.18 -18.01
C UNK A 100 21.21 2.12 -17.18
N UNK A 101 21.57 1.04 -17.26
CA UNK A 101 21.06 -0.11 -16.58
C UNK A 101 21.30 -0.07 -15.07
N UNK A 102 22.26 0.51 -14.67
CA UNK A 102 22.58 0.67 -13.28
C UNK A 102 21.73 1.69 -12.55
N UNK A 103 21.27 2.53 -13.16
CA UNK A 103 20.36 3.56 -12.75
C UNK A 103 18.99 2.99 -12.57
N UNK A 104 18.66 2.09 -13.22
CA UNK A 104 17.41 1.42 -13.13
C UNK A 104 17.28 0.62 -11.82
N UNK A 105 18.31 0.21 -11.37
CA UNK A 105 18.34 -0.48 -10.11
C UNK A 105 18.19 0.45 -8.92
N UNK A 106 18.54 1.48 -9.04
CA UNK A 106 18.40 2.55 -8.06
C UNK A 106 17.06 3.20 -8.10
N UNK A 107 16.50 3.25 -9.10
CA UNK A 107 15.15 3.72 -9.30
C UNK A 107 14.16 2.70 -8.77
N UNK A 108 14.39 1.52 -8.92
CA UNK A 108 13.58 0.48 -8.40
C UNK A 108 13.59 0.39 -6.85
N UNK A 109 14.60 0.72 -6.33
CA UNK A 109 14.71 0.81 -4.92
C UNK A 109 14.04 2.02 -4.28
N UNK A 110 13.82 2.91 -5.01
CA UNK A 110 13.10 4.09 -4.64
C UNK A 110 11.64 3.88 -4.72
N ILE A 111 11.18 3.14 -5.68
CA ILE A 111 9.75 2.79 -5.85
C ILE A 111 9.28 1.84 -4.74
N ILE A 112 10.05 0.79 -4.52
CA ILE A 112 9.70 -0.20 -3.47
C ILE A 112 9.54 0.50 -2.11
N ARG A 113 10.40 1.46 -1.81
CA ARG A 113 10.33 2.21 -0.55
C ARG A 113 9.04 3.04 -0.45
N VAL A 114 8.66 3.70 -1.54
CA VAL A 114 7.39 4.48 -1.58
C VAL A 114 6.19 3.54 -1.43
N LEU A 115 6.22 2.39 -2.12
CA LEU A 115 5.16 1.37 -2.01
C LEU A 115 5.08 0.81 -0.59
N TRP A 116 6.24 0.65 0.09
CA TRP A 116 6.26 0.22 1.49
C TRP A 116 5.60 1.28 2.40
N TRP A 117 5.90 2.56 2.18
CA TRP A 117 5.25 3.64 2.93
C TRP A 117 3.73 3.64 2.68
N TYR A 118 3.32 3.35 1.45
CA TYR A 118 1.90 3.22 1.10
C TYR A 118 1.27 2.03 1.85
N TYR A 119 1.92 0.87 1.85
CA TYR A 119 1.47 -0.29 2.62
C TYR A 119 1.38 0.05 4.11
N PHE A 120 2.41 0.69 4.66
CA PHE A 120 2.47 1.07 6.08
C PHE A 120 1.39 2.11 6.42
N SER A 121 1.07 3.03 5.51
CA SER A 121 -0.01 4.00 5.73
C SER A 121 -1.36 3.29 5.92
N LYS A 122 -1.59 2.14 5.27
CA LYS A 122 -2.84 1.37 5.44
C LYS A 122 -2.98 0.86 6.88
N LEU A 123 -1.88 0.54 7.55
CA LEU A 123 -1.90 0.20 8.98
C LEU A 123 -2.23 1.45 9.83
N ILE A 124 -1.60 2.57 9.51
CA ILE A 124 -1.87 3.85 10.22
C ILE A 124 -3.36 4.24 10.05
N GLU A 125 -3.92 4.03 8.87
CA GLU A 125 -5.31 4.38 8.54
C GLU A 125 -6.34 3.59 9.36
N PHE A 126 -5.96 2.47 10.00
CA PHE A 126 -6.83 1.79 10.98
C PHE A 126 -7.23 2.74 12.12
N MET A 127 -6.41 3.75 12.42
CA MET A 127 -6.69 4.75 13.45
C MET A 127 -7.91 5.62 13.12
N ASP A 128 -8.28 5.78 11.84
CA ASP A 128 -9.51 6.49 11.45
C ASP A 128 -10.73 5.89 12.15
N THR A 129 -10.85 4.56 12.06
CA THR A 129 -11.95 3.82 12.69
C THR A 129 -11.90 3.95 14.22
N PHE A 130 -10.71 3.93 14.80
CA PHE A 130 -10.51 4.15 16.23
C PHE A 130 -11.07 5.51 16.65
N PHE A 131 -10.74 6.56 15.91
CA PHE A 131 -11.21 7.91 16.21
C PHE A 131 -12.73 8.01 16.06
N PHE A 132 -13.32 7.34 15.06
CA PHE A 132 -14.79 7.29 14.91
C PHE A 132 -15.44 6.64 16.15
N ILE A 133 -14.87 5.52 16.63
CA ILE A 133 -15.38 4.79 17.82
C ILE A 133 -15.29 5.69 19.06
N LEU A 134 -14.11 6.31 19.32
CA LEU A 134 -13.86 7.13 20.51
C LEU A 134 -14.77 8.36 20.53
N ARG A 135 -15.08 8.92 19.37
CA ARG A 135 -15.96 10.10 19.23
C ARG A 135 -17.43 9.74 19.11
N LYS A 136 -17.76 8.44 19.10
CA LYS A 136 -19.12 7.91 18.92
C LYS A 136 -19.74 8.28 17.56
N ASN A 137 -18.90 8.48 16.55
CA ASN A 137 -19.32 8.72 15.16
C ASN A 137 -19.50 7.39 14.41
N ASN A 138 -20.24 6.46 15.01
CA ASN A 138 -20.36 5.09 14.52
C ASN A 138 -21.05 5.02 13.14
N HIS A 139 -21.79 6.05 12.75
CA HIS A 139 -22.43 6.11 11.43
C HIS A 139 -21.41 6.17 10.27
N GLN A 140 -20.15 6.58 10.56
CA GLN A 140 -19.07 6.61 9.58
C GLN A 140 -18.40 5.24 9.43
N ILE A 141 -18.65 4.28 10.34
CA ILE A 141 -18.08 2.93 10.31
C ILE A 141 -19.02 2.04 9.48
N THR A 142 -19.03 2.27 8.17
CA THR A 142 -19.84 1.47 7.25
C THR A 142 -19.16 0.13 6.97
N VAL A 143 -19.91 -0.84 6.48
CA VAL A 143 -19.38 -2.14 6.05
C VAL A 143 -18.31 -1.93 4.97
N LEU A 144 -18.58 -1.01 4.04
CA LEU A 144 -17.63 -0.68 2.96
C LEU A 144 -16.33 -0.10 3.50
N HIS A 145 -16.41 0.81 4.48
CA HIS A 145 -15.24 1.41 5.15
C HIS A 145 -14.35 0.31 5.77
N VAL A 146 -14.97 -0.57 6.57
CA VAL A 146 -14.26 -1.67 7.26
C VAL A 146 -13.65 -2.64 6.26
N TYR A 147 -14.43 -3.04 5.25
CA TYR A 147 -13.97 -3.94 4.19
C TYR A 147 -12.77 -3.33 3.45
N HIS A 148 -12.88 -2.05 3.07
CA HIS A 148 -11.80 -1.35 2.35
C HIS A 148 -10.50 -1.38 3.16
N HIS A 149 -10.54 -0.92 4.43
CA HIS A 149 -9.33 -0.86 5.26
C HIS A 149 -8.70 -2.23 5.48
N ALA A 150 -9.52 -3.24 5.84
CA ALA A 150 -9.02 -4.59 6.11
C ALA A 150 -8.48 -5.24 4.83
N SER A 151 -9.21 -5.16 3.71
CA SER A 151 -8.79 -5.79 2.46
C SER A 151 -7.55 -5.11 1.87
N MET A 152 -7.51 -3.77 1.86
CA MET A 152 -6.37 -3.03 1.29
C MET A 152 -5.07 -3.34 2.02
N PHE A 153 -5.11 -3.41 3.36
CA PHE A 153 -3.92 -3.74 4.16
C PHE A 153 -3.38 -5.14 3.78
N ASN A 154 -4.28 -6.12 3.62
CA ASN A 154 -3.89 -7.49 3.25
C ASN A 154 -3.43 -7.58 1.80
N ILE A 155 -4.19 -6.99 0.86
CA ILE A 155 -3.85 -6.99 -0.58
C ILE A 155 -2.45 -6.39 -0.78
N TRP A 156 -2.15 -5.26 -0.12
CA TRP A 156 -0.85 -4.59 -0.27
C TRP A 156 0.30 -5.42 0.28
N TRP A 157 0.07 -6.27 1.31
CA TRP A 157 1.09 -7.22 1.73
C TRP A 157 1.47 -8.16 0.59
N PHE A 158 0.47 -8.71 -0.12
CA PHE A 158 0.71 -9.59 -1.27
C PHE A 158 1.37 -8.82 -2.42
N VAL A 159 0.87 -7.65 -2.74
CA VAL A 159 1.45 -6.81 -3.80
C VAL A 159 2.94 -6.55 -3.52
N MET A 160 3.29 -6.17 -2.29
CA MET A 160 4.68 -5.90 -1.92
C MET A 160 5.59 -7.11 -2.06
N ASN A 161 5.07 -8.31 -1.84
CA ASN A 161 5.88 -9.53 -1.83
C ASN A 161 6.00 -10.20 -3.21
N TRP A 162 5.01 -10.01 -4.11
CA TRP A 162 4.99 -10.74 -5.38
C TRP A 162 4.89 -9.86 -6.62
N VAL A 163 4.50 -8.59 -6.48
CA VAL A 163 4.38 -7.68 -7.63
C VAL A 163 5.28 -6.43 -7.51
N PRO A 164 6.45 -6.47 -6.90
CA PRO A 164 7.36 -5.34 -7.09
C PRO A 164 7.81 -5.30 -8.55
N CYS A 165 7.86 -4.12 -9.10
CA CYS A 165 8.17 -3.87 -10.50
C CYS A 165 9.48 -4.58 -10.91
N GLY A 166 9.39 -5.48 -11.85
CA GLY A 166 10.54 -6.14 -12.43
C GLY A 166 10.84 -7.54 -11.90
N HIS A 167 9.88 -8.21 -11.25
CA HIS A 167 10.07 -9.64 -11.00
C HIS A 167 9.68 -10.42 -12.24
N SER A 168 10.50 -10.32 -13.23
CA SER A 168 10.48 -11.24 -14.35
C SER A 168 11.91 -11.48 -14.77
N SER A 169 12.18 -12.67 -15.22
CA SER A 169 13.38 -13.06 -15.95
C SER A 169 13.68 -12.10 -17.12
N VAL A 170 12.80 -11.15 -17.38
CA VAL A 170 12.89 -10.11 -18.41
C VAL A 170 13.96 -9.04 -18.09
N CYS A 171 14.43 -8.95 -16.83
CA CYS A 171 15.60 -8.12 -16.54
C CYS A 171 16.90 -8.69 -17.14
N ALA A 172 16.87 -9.94 -17.65
CA ALA A 172 18.01 -10.57 -18.29
C ALA A 172 18.09 -10.29 -19.79
N ASP A 173 16.97 -9.91 -20.42
CA ASP A 173 16.96 -9.61 -21.85
C ASP A 173 17.04 -8.09 -22.07
N HIS A 174 18.20 -7.68 -22.54
CA HIS A 174 18.64 -6.30 -22.76
C HIS A 174 17.90 -5.58 -23.91
N HIS A 175 16.55 -5.48 -23.87
CA HIS A 175 15.85 -4.72 -24.92
C HIS A 175 15.19 -3.46 -24.33
N PRO A 176 15.56 -2.26 -24.79
CA PRO A 176 15.05 -0.99 -24.21
C PRO A 176 13.56 -0.75 -24.40
N ASP A 177 12.92 -1.41 -25.37
CA ASP A 177 11.48 -1.24 -25.61
C ASP A 177 10.61 -1.96 -24.58
N HIS A 178 11.13 -3.02 -23.95
CA HIS A 178 10.45 -3.72 -22.87
C HIS A 178 10.35 -2.90 -21.58
N LEU A 179 11.31 -2.04 -21.30
CA LEU A 179 11.32 -1.17 -20.12
C LEU A 179 10.17 -0.14 -20.15
N ARG A 180 9.83 0.39 -21.32
CA ARG A 180 8.69 1.32 -21.48
C ARG A 180 7.35 0.62 -21.24
N GLY A 181 7.21 -0.62 -21.74
CA GLY A 181 6.01 -1.43 -21.52
C GLY A 181 5.80 -1.79 -20.04
N HIS A 182 6.88 -2.12 -19.33
CA HIS A 182 6.79 -2.54 -17.93
C HIS A 182 6.54 -1.38 -16.95
N LEU A 183 7.06 -0.19 -17.23
CA LEU A 183 6.72 0.98 -16.41
C LEU A 183 5.23 1.36 -16.58
N ALA A 184 4.70 1.19 -17.78
CA ALA A 184 3.29 1.41 -18.06
C ALA A 184 2.40 0.32 -17.46
N VAL A 185 2.93 -0.91 -17.29
CA VAL A 185 2.17 -2.05 -16.73
C VAL A 185 2.22 -2.05 -15.19
N CYS A 186 3.29 -1.53 -14.58
CA CYS A 186 3.39 -1.47 -13.11
C CYS A 186 2.45 -0.44 -12.46
N LEU A 187 2.08 0.61 -13.19
CA LEU A 187 1.16 1.64 -12.68
C LEU A 187 -0.32 1.36 -13.02
N PRO A 188 -0.68 0.88 -14.21
CA PRO A 188 -2.09 0.66 -14.55
C PRO A 188 -2.65 -0.71 -14.22
N SER A 189 -1.84 -1.75 -13.97
CA SER A 189 -2.41 -3.10 -13.82
C SER A 189 -3.25 -3.25 -12.55
N TRP A 190 -2.88 -2.59 -11.45
CA TRP A 190 -3.73 -2.60 -10.26
C TRP A 190 -4.81 -1.51 -10.32
N VAL A 191 -4.59 -0.45 -11.09
CA VAL A 191 -5.64 0.51 -11.44
C VAL A 191 -6.71 -0.20 -12.30
N ALA A 192 -6.31 -1.11 -13.18
CA ALA A 192 -7.22 -1.91 -14.00
C ALA A 192 -7.95 -3.00 -13.19
N VAL A 193 -7.38 -3.45 -12.06
CA VAL A 193 -8.03 -4.44 -11.18
C VAL A 193 -9.14 -3.78 -10.34
N PHE A 194 -9.07 -2.44 -10.12
CA PHE A 194 -10.06 -1.72 -9.32
C PHE A 194 -10.55 -0.46 -10.07
N PRO A 195 -11.17 -0.62 -11.26
CA PRO A 195 -11.60 0.55 -12.04
C PRO A 195 -12.67 1.39 -11.35
N ASP A 196 -13.47 0.78 -10.47
CA ASP A 196 -14.60 1.45 -9.82
C ASP A 196 -14.22 2.18 -8.52
N TRP A 197 -12.93 2.13 -8.12
CA TRP A 197 -12.47 2.68 -6.83
C TRP A 197 -11.70 3.99 -6.97
N ILE A 198 -11.32 4.34 -8.19
CA ILE A 198 -10.62 5.59 -8.46
C ILE A 198 -11.66 6.56 -9.05
N PRO A 199 -11.91 7.70 -8.41
CA PRO A 199 -12.74 8.72 -9.05
C PRO A 199 -12.17 9.04 -10.42
N ASP A 200 -13.02 9.14 -11.40
CA ASP A 200 -12.63 9.42 -12.78
C ASP A 200 -11.76 10.68 -12.82
N PHE A 201 -10.47 10.49 -13.06
CA PHE A 201 -9.50 11.58 -13.14
C PHE A 201 -9.76 12.52 -14.31
N SER A 202 -10.68 12.14 -15.21
CA SER A 202 -11.08 13.01 -16.34
C SER A 202 -11.71 14.32 -15.85
N ASP A 203 -12.34 14.30 -14.65
CA ASP A 203 -12.95 15.49 -14.06
C ASP A 203 -12.01 16.29 -13.14
N CYS A 204 -10.78 15.83 -13.00
CA CYS A 204 -9.79 16.57 -12.21
C CYS A 204 -9.43 17.89 -12.94
N PRO A 205 -9.52 19.04 -12.24
CA PRO A 205 -9.18 20.34 -12.88
C PRO A 205 -7.75 20.38 -13.44
N LEU A 206 -6.84 19.60 -12.84
CA LEU A 206 -5.44 19.49 -13.31
C LEU A 206 -5.34 18.79 -14.66
N HIS A 207 -6.18 17.78 -14.92
CA HIS A 207 -6.20 17.07 -16.21
C HIS A 207 -6.69 18.00 -17.34
N LYS A 208 -7.68 18.85 -17.04
CA LYS A 208 -8.21 19.83 -18.01
C LYS A 208 -7.18 20.92 -18.32
N LEU A 209 -6.33 21.28 -17.34
CA LEU A 209 -5.27 22.27 -17.54
C LEU A 209 -4.08 21.75 -18.38
N LEU A 210 -3.84 20.45 -18.38
CA LEU A 210 -2.73 19.84 -19.13
C LEU A 210 -3.06 19.55 -20.59
N HIS A 211 -4.36 19.61 -20.97
CA HIS A 211 -4.82 19.30 -22.33
C HIS A 211 -5.53 20.49 -23.01
N SER A 212 -5.48 21.69 -22.39
CA SER A 212 -5.86 22.96 -23.01
C SER A 212 -4.61 23.70 -23.49
#